data_654b48ea93025a4d6f3146f5b0676c8b
#
_entry.id   654b48ea93025a4d6f3146f5b0676c8b
#
_cell.length_a   1.000
_cell.length_b   1.000
_cell.length_c   1.000
_cell.angle_alpha   90.00
_cell.angle_beta   90.00
_cell.angle_gamma   90.00
#
_symmetry.space_group_name_H-M   'P 1'
#
loop_
_entity.id
_entity.type
_entity.pdbx_description
1 polymer ?
#
loop_
_entity_poly.entity_id
_entity_poly.type
_entity_poly.pdbx_seq_one_letter_code
_entity_poly.pdbx_strand_id
1 'polypeptide(L)'
;MDALEGLNINLILAPRHPERVSKVMQLVKSKGFEPVKISEFERHDHKKLNNDKTIIIFDEVGELINLYAVADLVVVAGSIIFNKGHNFMEPIFANSLTITGAKLNNYKQLKRDLCDTNQIETFETKNQLRALVAKYKDPNIRDKKLLSQIKALEELSGSYELIIDSLNDI
;
A
#
# COMPACT_ATOMS: atom_id res chain seq x y z
N MET A 1 -10.31 -4.09 7.54
CA MET A 1 -10.76 -5.47 7.75
C MET A 1 -12.21 -5.62 7.34
N ASP A 2 -13.18 -5.01 8.00
CA ASP A 2 -14.63 -5.13 7.64
C ASP A 2 -14.91 -4.84 6.15
N ALA A 3 -14.19 -3.88 5.53
CA ALA A 3 -14.32 -3.55 4.11
C ALA A 3 -13.83 -4.66 3.17
N LEU A 4 -13.00 -5.56 3.64
CA LEU A 4 -12.31 -6.59 2.84
C LEU A 4 -12.84 -8.00 3.10
N GLU A 5 -13.79 -8.13 4.02
CA GLU A 5 -14.42 -9.40 4.38
C GLU A 5 -15.05 -10.08 3.16
N GLY A 6 -14.80 -11.38 2.99
CA GLY A 6 -15.31 -12.18 1.87
C GLY A 6 -14.63 -11.92 0.51
N LEU A 7 -13.55 -11.13 0.45
CA LEU A 7 -12.80 -10.94 -0.81
C LEU A 7 -11.80 -12.06 -1.11
N ASN A 8 -11.57 -12.99 -0.18
CA ASN A 8 -10.57 -14.05 -0.31
C ASN A 8 -9.21 -13.47 -0.76
N ILE A 9 -8.56 -12.77 0.15
CA ILE A 9 -7.25 -12.12 -0.01
C ILE A 9 -6.37 -12.42 1.20
N ASN A 10 -5.08 -12.47 0.99
CA ASN A 10 -4.10 -12.47 2.08
C ASN A 10 -3.84 -11.02 2.51
N LEU A 11 -4.12 -10.70 3.76
CA LEU A 11 -3.95 -9.36 4.30
C LEU A 11 -2.74 -9.30 5.22
N ILE A 12 -1.82 -8.38 4.91
CA ILE A 12 -0.69 -8.05 5.77
C ILE A 12 -0.91 -6.62 6.29
N LEU A 13 -0.81 -6.44 7.58
CA LEU A 13 -0.84 -5.13 8.23
C LEU A 13 0.57 -4.76 8.70
N ALA A 14 1.11 -3.65 8.17
CA ALA A 14 2.41 -3.12 8.55
C ALA A 14 2.23 -1.84 9.39
N PRO A 15 2.21 -1.92 10.72
CA PRO A 15 2.15 -0.75 11.59
C PRO A 15 3.42 0.06 11.45
N ARG A 16 3.31 1.38 11.19
CA ARG A 16 4.49 2.27 11.05
C ARG A 16 5.41 2.27 12.28
N HIS A 17 4.84 2.03 13.44
CA HIS A 17 5.52 2.10 14.73
C HIS A 17 5.48 0.74 15.42
N PRO A 18 6.63 0.12 15.75
CA PRO A 18 6.68 -1.20 16.38
C PRO A 18 5.90 -1.31 17.68
N GLU A 19 5.84 -0.24 18.47
CA GLU A 19 5.06 -0.18 19.71
C GLU A 19 3.55 -0.33 19.51
N ARG A 20 3.07 -0.19 18.27
CA ARG A 20 1.64 -0.38 17.93
C ARG A 20 1.28 -1.82 17.57
N VAL A 21 2.26 -2.69 17.36
CA VAL A 21 2.03 -4.09 16.95
C VAL A 21 1.06 -4.79 17.91
N SER A 22 1.32 -4.75 19.22
CA SER A 22 0.46 -5.38 20.23
C SER A 22 -0.99 -4.85 20.17
N LYS A 23 -1.16 -3.55 19.98
CA LYS A 23 -2.47 -2.91 19.88
C LYS A 23 -3.21 -3.30 18.61
N VAL A 24 -2.49 -3.42 17.49
CA VAL A 24 -3.05 -3.88 16.22
C VAL A 24 -3.47 -5.34 16.33
N MET A 25 -2.66 -6.19 16.93
CA MET A 25 -3.02 -7.60 17.19
C MET A 25 -4.29 -7.73 18.02
N GLN A 26 -4.45 -6.95 19.11
CA GLN A 26 -5.67 -6.94 19.91
C GLN A 26 -6.90 -6.52 19.09
N LEU A 27 -6.74 -5.49 18.24
CA LEU A 27 -7.81 -5.04 17.36
C LEU A 27 -8.20 -6.11 16.34
N VAL A 28 -7.23 -6.80 15.75
CA VAL A 28 -7.47 -7.91 14.81
C VAL A 28 -8.26 -9.02 15.48
N LYS A 29 -7.84 -9.43 16.69
CA LYS A 29 -8.56 -10.44 17.49
C LYS A 29 -9.99 -10.02 17.82
N SER A 30 -10.19 -8.75 18.20
CA SER A 30 -11.54 -8.23 18.54
C SER A 30 -12.50 -8.23 17.36
N LYS A 31 -11.97 -8.34 16.13
CA LYS A 31 -12.73 -8.46 14.88
C LYS A 31 -12.96 -9.91 14.43
N GLY A 32 -12.55 -10.89 15.23
CA GLY A 32 -12.73 -12.30 14.93
C GLY A 32 -11.69 -12.91 14.00
N PHE A 33 -10.57 -12.18 13.75
CA PHE A 33 -9.45 -12.67 12.97
C PHE A 33 -8.31 -13.16 13.86
N GLU A 34 -7.43 -13.98 13.29
CA GLU A 34 -6.23 -14.52 13.95
C GLU A 34 -4.99 -13.73 13.50
N PRO A 35 -4.42 -12.86 14.34
CA PRO A 35 -3.19 -12.15 14.01
C PRO A 35 -1.97 -13.05 14.27
N VAL A 36 -1.06 -13.09 13.29
CA VAL A 36 0.23 -13.77 13.39
C VAL A 36 1.31 -12.78 13.02
N LYS A 37 2.37 -12.66 13.82
CA LYS A 37 3.51 -11.82 13.48
C LYS A 37 4.37 -12.49 12.41
N ILE A 38 4.94 -11.68 11.51
CA ILE A 38 5.85 -12.20 10.48
C ILE A 38 7.12 -12.80 11.12
N SER A 39 7.63 -12.19 12.20
CA SER A 39 8.79 -12.68 12.95
C SER A 39 8.57 -14.05 13.63
N GLU A 40 7.33 -14.40 13.89
CA GLU A 40 6.94 -15.71 14.47
C GLU A 40 6.57 -16.74 13.40
N PHE A 41 6.69 -16.36 12.11
CA PHE A 41 6.29 -17.21 11.01
C PHE A 41 7.42 -18.16 10.62
N GLU A 42 7.32 -19.43 10.96
CA GLU A 42 8.28 -20.44 10.52
C GLU A 42 8.08 -20.73 9.03
N ARG A 43 9.18 -20.90 8.28
CA ARG A 43 9.17 -21.17 6.81
C ARG A 43 8.33 -22.36 6.36
N HIS A 44 7.86 -23.18 7.28
CA HIS A 44 7.08 -24.39 7.02
C HIS A 44 5.57 -24.25 7.37
N ASP A 45 5.14 -23.11 7.86
CA ASP A 45 3.76 -22.89 8.34
C ASP A 45 2.79 -22.42 7.23
N HIS A 46 3.01 -22.85 5.98
CA HIS A 46 2.13 -22.50 4.84
C HIS A 46 0.64 -22.81 5.07
N LYS A 47 0.32 -23.74 5.98
CA LYS A 47 -1.07 -24.05 6.34
C LYS A 47 -1.78 -22.93 7.09
N LYS A 48 -1.05 -22.07 7.80
CA LYS A 48 -1.63 -20.91 8.49
C LYS A 48 -2.04 -19.80 7.52
N LEU A 49 -1.36 -19.68 6.38
CA LEU A 49 -1.68 -18.70 5.33
C LEU A 49 -2.96 -19.02 4.56
N ASN A 50 -3.36 -20.28 4.53
CA ASN A 50 -4.56 -20.73 3.80
C ASN A 50 -5.86 -20.61 4.62
N ASN A 51 -5.82 -19.90 5.74
CA ASN A 51 -7.00 -19.64 6.55
C ASN A 51 -7.49 -18.21 6.29
N ASP A 52 -8.69 -18.06 5.74
CA ASP A 52 -9.35 -16.76 5.44
C ASP A 52 -9.46 -15.83 6.67
N LYS A 53 -9.19 -16.35 7.86
CA LYS A 53 -9.21 -15.60 9.14
C LYS A 53 -7.84 -15.13 9.59
N THR A 54 -6.75 -15.59 8.98
CA THR A 54 -5.40 -15.20 9.38
C THR A 54 -5.03 -13.85 8.81
N ILE A 55 -4.54 -12.94 9.64
CA ILE A 55 -3.98 -11.65 9.25
C ILE A 55 -2.54 -11.59 9.74
N ILE A 56 -1.62 -11.38 8.80
CA ILE A 56 -0.20 -11.22 9.12
C ILE A 56 0.05 -9.81 9.62
N ILE A 57 0.77 -9.70 10.73
CA ILE A 57 1.26 -8.44 11.26
C ILE A 57 2.76 -8.36 10.97
N PHE A 58 3.14 -7.39 10.15
CA PHE A 58 4.53 -7.13 9.83
C PHE A 58 5.17 -6.32 10.96
N ASP A 59 6.05 -6.94 11.70
CA ASP A 59 6.69 -6.39 12.90
C ASP A 59 8.21 -6.20 12.77
N GLU A 60 8.74 -6.31 11.55
CA GLU A 60 10.15 -6.10 11.24
C GLU A 60 10.44 -4.66 10.85
N VAL A 61 11.57 -4.11 11.31
CA VAL A 61 12.00 -2.75 11.02
C VAL A 61 13.03 -2.76 9.89
N GLY A 62 12.86 -1.88 8.90
CA GLY A 62 13.78 -1.74 7.78
C GLY A 62 13.46 -2.63 6.58
N GLU A 63 12.62 -3.65 6.73
CA GLU A 63 12.35 -4.64 5.70
C GLU A 63 11.07 -4.35 4.87
N LEU A 64 10.47 -3.18 5.04
CA LEU A 64 9.19 -2.84 4.40
C LEU A 64 9.29 -2.83 2.85
N ILE A 65 10.45 -2.48 2.31
CA ILE A 65 10.70 -2.50 0.86
C ILE A 65 10.59 -3.93 0.28
N ASN A 66 11.07 -4.93 1.02
CA ASN A 66 10.98 -6.34 0.63
C ASN A 66 9.53 -6.84 0.68
N LEU A 67 8.76 -6.34 1.65
CA LEU A 67 7.33 -6.64 1.71
C LEU A 67 6.59 -6.03 0.50
N TYR A 68 6.93 -4.81 0.11
CA TYR A 68 6.35 -4.19 -1.08
C TYR A 68 6.63 -5.02 -2.33
N ALA A 69 7.86 -5.50 -2.53
CA ALA A 69 8.25 -6.25 -3.72
C ALA A 69 7.47 -7.55 -3.94
N VAL A 70 6.80 -8.08 -2.92
CA VAL A 70 5.98 -9.31 -3.01
C VAL A 70 4.47 -9.05 -2.92
N ALA A 71 4.07 -7.79 -2.73
CA ALA A 71 2.67 -7.43 -2.58
C ALA A 71 2.00 -7.22 -3.94
N ASP A 72 0.85 -7.83 -4.15
CA ASP A 72 0.01 -7.58 -5.33
C ASP A 72 -0.58 -6.17 -5.36
N LEU A 73 -0.94 -5.65 -4.18
CA LEU A 73 -1.56 -4.35 -3.99
C LEU A 73 -1.15 -3.76 -2.64
N VAL A 74 -0.63 -2.57 -2.66
CA VAL A 74 -0.31 -1.80 -1.45
C VAL A 74 -1.35 -0.71 -1.21
N VAL A 75 -1.89 -0.67 0.01
CA VAL A 75 -2.79 0.36 0.49
C VAL A 75 -2.06 1.28 1.46
N VAL A 76 -1.70 2.48 1.02
CA VAL A 76 -1.03 3.45 1.87
C VAL A 76 -2.05 4.20 2.73
N ALA A 77 -2.18 3.77 3.99
CA ALA A 77 -3.32 4.10 4.85
C ALA A 77 -3.22 5.44 5.62
N GLY A 78 -2.07 6.08 5.69
CA GLY A 78 -1.86 7.29 6.50
C GLY A 78 -2.72 8.49 6.09
N SER A 79 -3.20 8.49 4.86
CA SER A 79 -4.07 9.51 4.25
C SER A 79 -5.56 9.26 4.41
N ILE A 80 -5.98 8.23 5.16
CA ILE A 80 -7.41 7.90 5.36
C ILE A 80 -7.99 8.73 6.51
N ILE A 81 -7.35 8.72 7.66
CA ILE A 81 -7.85 9.35 8.89
C ILE A 81 -7.13 10.67 9.15
N PHE A 82 -5.81 10.66 8.99
CA PHE A 82 -4.97 11.82 9.23
C PHE A 82 -4.81 12.63 7.94
N ASN A 83 -4.81 13.96 8.06
CA ASN A 83 -4.54 14.86 6.92
C ASN A 83 -3.07 14.85 6.48
N LYS A 84 -2.30 13.86 6.89
CA LYS A 84 -0.88 13.66 6.55
C LYS A 84 -0.76 12.36 5.78
N GLY A 85 -0.46 12.44 4.49
CA GLY A 85 -0.14 11.28 3.68
C GLY A 85 1.18 10.64 4.13
N HIS A 86 1.34 9.36 3.85
CA HIS A 86 2.62 8.67 3.87
C HIS A 86 3.17 8.62 2.44
N ASN A 87 4.44 8.30 2.29
CA ASN A 87 5.06 8.14 1.00
C ASN A 87 4.41 6.96 0.26
N PHE A 88 3.69 7.28 -0.82
CA PHE A 88 2.99 6.30 -1.66
C PHE A 88 3.77 5.94 -2.93
N MET A 89 4.94 6.55 -3.12
CA MET A 89 5.82 6.24 -4.26
C MET A 89 6.71 5.04 -3.98
N GLU A 90 7.15 4.84 -2.73
CA GLU A 90 8.03 3.72 -2.37
C GLU A 90 7.52 2.35 -2.85
N PRO A 91 6.25 1.96 -2.64
CA PRO A 91 5.81 0.67 -3.13
C PRO A 91 5.74 0.59 -4.66
N ILE A 92 5.52 1.70 -5.38
CA ILE A 92 5.55 1.71 -6.84
C ILE A 92 6.98 1.48 -7.34
N PHE A 93 7.99 2.11 -6.72
CA PHE A 93 9.40 1.84 -7.00
C PHE A 93 9.81 0.40 -6.67
N ALA A 94 9.15 -0.23 -5.70
CA ALA A 94 9.29 -1.65 -5.41
C ALA A 94 8.46 -2.57 -6.32
N ASN A 95 7.90 -2.03 -7.40
CA ASN A 95 7.11 -2.75 -8.41
C ASN A 95 5.78 -3.30 -7.89
N SER A 96 5.14 -2.59 -6.95
CA SER A 96 3.81 -2.93 -6.41
C SER A 96 2.75 -1.91 -6.78
N LEU A 97 1.59 -2.38 -7.24
CA LEU A 97 0.44 -1.51 -7.46
C LEU A 97 0.06 -0.80 -6.18
N THR A 98 -0.13 0.51 -6.25
CA THR A 98 -0.38 1.35 -5.08
C THR A 98 -1.70 2.12 -5.21
N ILE A 99 -2.48 2.09 -4.13
CA ILE A 99 -3.63 2.98 -3.91
C ILE A 99 -3.47 3.69 -2.56
N THR A 100 -4.08 4.85 -2.40
CA THR A 100 -3.94 5.64 -1.17
C THR A 100 -5.25 6.31 -0.78
N GLY A 101 -5.37 6.77 0.47
CA GLY A 101 -6.49 7.62 0.87
C GLY A 101 -6.37 9.03 0.25
N ALA A 102 -7.47 9.75 0.15
CA ALA A 102 -7.53 11.04 -0.54
C ALA A 102 -6.90 12.22 0.21
N LYS A 103 -6.58 12.06 1.51
CA LYS A 103 -6.05 13.15 2.36
C LYS A 103 -4.52 13.23 2.28
N LEU A 104 -3.99 13.91 1.26
CA LEU A 104 -2.57 13.98 0.93
C LEU A 104 -2.00 15.40 1.11
N ASN A 105 -2.31 16.08 2.21
CA ASN A 105 -1.91 17.48 2.43
C ASN A 105 -0.41 17.72 2.41
N ASN A 106 0.41 16.73 2.76
CA ASN A 106 1.87 16.83 2.70
C ASN A 106 2.42 16.60 1.28
N TYR A 107 1.60 16.12 0.35
CA TYR A 107 1.98 15.75 -1.01
C TYR A 107 1.12 16.45 -2.05
N LYS A 108 0.83 17.75 -1.86
CA LYS A 108 -0.11 18.51 -2.71
C LYS A 108 0.25 18.50 -4.19
N GLN A 109 1.55 18.60 -4.51
CA GLN A 109 2.00 18.57 -5.91
C GLN A 109 1.81 17.16 -6.48
N LEU A 110 2.35 16.14 -5.83
CA LEU A 110 2.20 14.74 -6.26
C LEU A 110 0.74 14.30 -6.34
N LYS A 111 -0.12 14.82 -5.45
CA LYS A 111 -1.56 14.58 -5.54
C LYS A 111 -2.12 15.10 -6.86
N ARG A 112 -1.78 16.34 -7.24
CA ARG A 112 -2.22 16.92 -8.52
C ARG A 112 -1.70 16.13 -9.71
N ASP A 113 -0.41 15.79 -9.68
CA ASP A 113 0.25 15.17 -10.83
C ASP A 113 -0.15 13.70 -11.01
N LEU A 114 -0.39 12.96 -9.93
CA LEU A 114 -0.61 11.52 -9.96
C LEU A 114 -2.03 11.08 -9.58
N CYS A 115 -2.65 11.72 -8.58
CA CYS A 115 -3.96 11.29 -8.11
C CYS A 115 -5.10 11.97 -8.89
N ASP A 116 -5.01 13.28 -9.08
CA ASP A 116 -6.04 14.05 -9.81
C ASP A 116 -6.04 13.71 -11.32
N THR A 117 -4.92 13.18 -11.84
CA THR A 117 -4.80 12.60 -13.18
C THR A 117 -5.17 11.11 -13.24
N ASN A 118 -5.61 10.55 -12.12
CA ASN A 118 -5.99 9.14 -11.98
C ASN A 118 -4.87 8.13 -12.30
N GLN A 119 -3.60 8.53 -12.19
CA GLN A 119 -2.47 7.60 -12.26
C GLN A 119 -2.40 6.75 -10.98
N ILE A 120 -2.61 7.37 -9.82
CA ILE A 120 -2.77 6.67 -8.54
C ILE A 120 -4.21 6.86 -8.06
N GLU A 121 -4.93 5.76 -7.89
CA GLU A 121 -6.32 5.80 -7.42
C GLU A 121 -6.39 6.07 -5.92
N THR A 122 -7.33 6.93 -5.55
CA THR A 122 -7.58 7.29 -4.16
C THR A 122 -8.96 6.80 -3.71
N PHE A 123 -9.12 6.63 -2.39
CA PHE A 123 -10.42 6.29 -1.79
C PHE A 123 -10.65 7.10 -0.51
N GLU A 124 -11.92 7.35 -0.23
CA GLU A 124 -12.39 8.05 0.98
C GLU A 124 -13.26 7.16 1.86
N THR A 125 -13.90 6.18 1.26
CA THR A 125 -14.86 5.30 1.94
C THR A 125 -14.44 3.85 1.91
N LYS A 126 -14.98 3.06 2.86
CA LYS A 126 -14.80 1.60 2.89
C LYS A 126 -15.29 0.92 1.61
N ASN A 127 -16.39 1.41 1.04
CA ASN A 127 -16.96 0.83 -0.17
C ASN A 127 -16.05 1.08 -1.39
N GLN A 128 -15.45 2.27 -1.50
CA GLN A 128 -14.47 2.56 -2.54
C GLN A 128 -13.23 1.69 -2.39
N LEU A 129 -12.68 1.55 -1.17
CA LEU A 129 -11.56 0.63 -0.92
C LEU A 129 -11.89 -0.79 -1.35
N ARG A 130 -13.08 -1.30 -0.95
CA ARG A 130 -13.53 -2.64 -1.34
C ARG A 130 -13.60 -2.81 -2.85
N ALA A 131 -14.16 -1.83 -3.54
CA ALA A 131 -14.28 -1.86 -5.00
C ALA A 131 -12.91 -1.88 -5.69
N LEU A 132 -11.95 -1.08 -5.21
CA LEU A 132 -10.58 -1.06 -5.74
C LEU A 132 -9.86 -2.39 -5.50
N VAL A 133 -9.94 -2.93 -4.29
CA VAL A 133 -9.33 -4.23 -3.98
C VAL A 133 -9.95 -5.33 -4.84
N ALA A 134 -11.27 -5.36 -4.99
CA ALA A 134 -11.96 -6.33 -5.84
C ALA A 134 -11.56 -6.21 -7.31
N LYS A 135 -11.44 -4.98 -7.83
CA LYS A 135 -10.98 -4.68 -9.20
C LYS A 135 -9.59 -5.23 -9.46
N TYR A 136 -8.66 -5.03 -8.54
CA TYR A 136 -7.25 -5.40 -8.70
C TYR A 136 -6.91 -6.84 -8.30
N LYS A 137 -7.91 -7.65 -7.98
CA LYS A 137 -7.76 -9.12 -7.95
C LYS A 137 -7.52 -9.71 -9.34
N ASP A 138 -7.99 -9.05 -10.40
CA ASP A 138 -7.64 -9.43 -11.77
C ASP A 138 -6.20 -9.03 -12.08
N PRO A 139 -5.30 -10.00 -12.33
CA PRO A 139 -3.88 -9.72 -12.59
C PRO A 139 -3.70 -8.81 -13.82
N ASN A 140 -4.48 -8.99 -14.88
CA ASN A 140 -4.33 -8.22 -16.12
C ASN A 140 -4.65 -6.73 -15.89
N ILE A 141 -5.70 -6.46 -15.09
CA ILE A 141 -6.09 -5.09 -14.73
C ILE A 141 -5.04 -4.47 -13.81
N ARG A 142 -4.57 -5.24 -12.84
CA ARG A 142 -3.54 -4.85 -11.89
C ARG A 142 -2.23 -4.49 -12.58
N ASP A 143 -1.70 -5.39 -13.39
CA ASP A 143 -0.40 -5.24 -14.04
C ASP A 143 -0.40 -4.08 -15.03
N LYS A 144 -1.49 -3.91 -15.80
CA LYS A 144 -1.68 -2.74 -16.67
C LYS A 144 -1.66 -1.43 -15.88
N LYS A 145 -2.30 -1.40 -14.72
CA LYS A 145 -2.34 -0.21 -13.87
C LYS A 145 -0.99 0.08 -13.23
N LEU A 146 -0.27 -0.93 -12.77
CA LEU A 146 1.09 -0.81 -12.25
C LEU A 146 2.04 -0.20 -13.29
N LEU A 147 2.03 -0.71 -14.52
CA LEU A 147 2.84 -0.15 -15.62
C LEU A 147 2.52 1.34 -15.85
N SER A 148 1.24 1.73 -15.77
CA SER A 148 0.85 3.14 -15.86
C SER A 148 1.39 3.99 -14.70
N GLN A 149 1.44 3.44 -13.48
CA GLN A 149 2.00 4.13 -12.32
C GLN A 149 3.51 4.32 -12.43
N ILE A 150 4.22 3.28 -12.84
CA ILE A 150 5.67 3.33 -13.05
C ILE A 150 6.02 4.39 -14.10
N LYS A 151 5.34 4.36 -15.26
CA LYS A 151 5.56 5.34 -16.33
C LYS A 151 5.32 6.78 -15.86
N ALA A 152 4.26 7.02 -15.10
CA ALA A 152 3.97 8.35 -14.57
C ALA A 152 5.05 8.85 -13.59
N LEU A 153 5.67 7.97 -12.79
CA LEU A 153 6.79 8.34 -11.92
C LEU A 153 8.07 8.61 -12.72
N GLU A 154 8.34 7.84 -13.76
CA GLU A 154 9.49 8.07 -14.65
C GLU A 154 9.39 9.42 -15.35
N GLU A 155 8.22 9.77 -15.89
CA GLU A 155 7.96 11.07 -16.51
C GLU A 155 8.16 12.24 -15.53
N LEU A 156 7.75 12.07 -14.28
CA LEU A 156 7.99 13.08 -13.23
C LEU A 156 9.49 13.19 -12.91
N SER A 157 10.19 12.07 -12.74
CA SER A 157 11.63 12.04 -12.45
C SER A 157 12.44 12.71 -13.56
N GLY A 158 12.18 12.38 -14.82
CA GLY A 158 12.83 13.01 -15.98
C GLY A 158 12.60 14.52 -16.05
N SER A 159 11.44 15.00 -15.61
CA SER A 159 11.16 16.44 -15.54
C SER A 159 12.02 17.14 -14.49
N TYR A 160 12.32 16.49 -13.36
CA TYR A 160 13.22 17.05 -12.33
C TYR A 160 14.67 17.08 -12.78
N GLU A 161 15.17 16.06 -13.48
CA GLU A 161 16.52 16.03 -14.03
C GLU A 161 16.73 17.16 -15.05
N LEU A 162 15.78 17.39 -15.95
CA LEU A 162 15.83 18.50 -16.92
C LEU A 162 15.89 19.89 -16.24
N ILE A 163 15.19 20.06 -15.11
CA ILE A 163 15.23 21.31 -14.33
C ILE A 163 16.61 21.47 -13.69
N ILE A 164 17.18 20.42 -13.11
CA ILE A 164 18.52 20.46 -12.49
C ILE A 164 19.58 20.77 -13.55
N ASP A 165 19.53 20.14 -14.70
CA ASP A 165 20.47 20.40 -15.81
C ASP A 165 20.36 21.84 -16.28
N SER A 166 19.15 22.38 -16.44
CA SER A 166 18.94 23.79 -16.82
C SER A 166 19.44 24.80 -15.80
N LEU A 167 19.52 24.44 -14.52
CA LEU A 167 20.07 25.28 -13.46
C LEU A 167 21.60 25.21 -13.37
N ASN A 168 22.21 24.12 -13.84
CA ASN A 168 23.66 23.96 -13.89
C ASN A 168 24.29 24.67 -15.14
N ASP A 169 23.48 25.04 -16.11
CA ASP A 169 23.89 25.76 -17.30
C ASP A 169 23.86 27.33 -17.14
N ILE A 170 23.50 27.81 -15.94
CA ILE A 170 23.53 29.25 -15.57
C ILE A 170 24.75 29.55 -14.69
#